data_621e178f4c503d72b1336f8b9c59a047
#
_entry.id   621e178f4c503d72b1336f8b9c59a047
#
_cell.length_a   1.000
_cell.length_b   1.000
_cell.length_c   1.000
_cell.angle_alpha   90.00
_cell.angle_beta   90.00
_cell.angle_gamma   90.00
#
_symmetry.space_group_name_H-M   'P 1'
#
loop_
_entity.id
_entity.type
_entity.pdbx_description
1 polymer ?
#
loop_
_entity_poly.entity_id
_entity_poly.type
_entity_poly.pdbx_seq_one_letter_code
_entity_poly.pdbx_strand_id
1 'polypeptide(L)'
;MINPFFKNKGPFDIAKLLKLASINNTQNFNKSKVKNIKDLISVNKDEITFFHSKKYELIASKTKASYCITTKNLSNLLPENCKKIIVENVLYSTAQITKLFYPNSITDDFDNSAKDINKTYFKKKVKAGKNVLIGKNVKIGKNCLIGHNSIIENNVVIGDNCSIGSNVIIRNTILKNNINILDGCVIGKKGFGFFPDKKKNFRYPHIGIVIIDDNSEIGCGATIDRGSLSNTIIGKNTFIDNQVHIAHNNKIGNNCIITGQVGLAGSSSLGDNVIIGGQAGISGHLKIGSNVQIGGGSGVIRNIPDNTKVMGYPAKDLRRFIKENKWYIKLL
;
A
#
# COMPACT_ATOMS: atom_id res chain seq x y z
N MET A 1 -4.93 14.73 4.80
CA MET A 1 -6.27 14.15 4.57
C MET A 1 -6.59 13.24 5.75
N ILE A 2 -7.78 13.36 6.36
CA ILE A 2 -8.22 12.47 7.44
C ILE A 2 -8.56 11.12 6.80
N ASN A 3 -8.04 10.03 7.36
CA ASN A 3 -8.34 8.68 6.88
C ASN A 3 -9.81 8.33 7.22
N PRO A 4 -10.68 8.13 6.22
CA PRO A 4 -12.10 7.89 6.48
C PRO A 4 -12.41 6.45 6.93
N PHE A 5 -11.46 5.54 6.78
CA PHE A 5 -11.65 4.12 7.04
C PHE A 5 -11.24 3.69 8.45
N PHE A 6 -10.29 4.41 9.05
CA PHE A 6 -9.76 4.09 10.36
C PHE A 6 -9.88 5.29 11.29
N LYS A 7 -10.67 5.15 12.37
CA LYS A 7 -10.86 6.21 13.36
C LYS A 7 -9.65 6.33 14.28
N ASN A 8 -8.95 7.46 14.20
CA ASN A 8 -7.87 7.79 15.12
C ASN A 8 -8.43 8.04 16.53
N LYS A 9 -7.87 7.40 17.56
CA LYS A 9 -8.22 7.54 18.98
C LYS A 9 -7.41 8.63 19.70
N GLY A 10 -6.39 9.19 19.03
CA GLY A 10 -5.61 10.31 19.58
C GLY A 10 -6.41 11.63 19.69
N PRO A 11 -5.77 12.67 20.24
CA PRO A 11 -4.38 12.70 20.66
C PRO A 11 -4.11 11.97 21.98
N PHE A 12 -2.89 11.45 22.15
CA PHE A 12 -2.43 10.85 23.40
C PHE A 12 -1.33 11.70 24.06
N ASP A 13 -1.29 11.74 25.38
CA ASP A 13 -0.10 12.15 26.10
C ASP A 13 1.04 11.15 25.82
N ILE A 14 2.26 11.64 25.51
CA ILE A 14 3.35 10.79 25.06
C ILE A 14 3.77 9.79 26.14
N ALA A 15 3.86 10.20 27.40
CA ALA A 15 4.27 9.29 28.48
C ALA A 15 3.22 8.18 28.69
N LYS A 16 1.93 8.56 28.66
CA LYS A 16 0.82 7.60 28.70
C LYS A 16 0.84 6.65 27.52
N LEU A 17 1.11 7.14 26.30
CA LEU A 17 1.17 6.35 25.08
C LEU A 17 2.28 5.28 25.18
N LEU A 18 3.48 5.66 25.61
CA LEU A 18 4.61 4.75 25.77
C LEU A 18 4.34 3.70 26.84
N LYS A 19 3.75 4.09 27.98
CA LYS A 19 3.35 3.13 29.03
C LYS A 19 2.33 2.11 28.51
N LEU A 20 1.30 2.55 27.78
CA LEU A 20 0.27 1.68 27.20
C LEU A 20 0.85 0.74 26.11
N ALA A 21 1.88 1.19 25.41
CA ALA A 21 2.59 0.39 24.40
C ALA A 21 3.65 -0.55 25.03
N SER A 22 3.79 -0.58 26.35
CA SER A 22 4.82 -1.33 27.09
C SER A 22 6.25 -0.98 26.63
N ILE A 23 6.49 0.29 26.34
CA ILE A 23 7.79 0.82 25.94
C ILE A 23 8.42 1.47 27.17
N ASN A 24 9.44 0.82 27.71
CA ASN A 24 10.23 1.38 28.81
C ASN A 24 11.12 2.50 28.25
N ASN A 25 10.86 3.72 28.66
CA ASN A 25 11.69 4.86 28.30
C ASN A 25 12.08 5.62 29.55
N THR A 26 13.39 5.83 29.72
CA THR A 26 13.99 6.57 30.84
C THR A 26 13.96 8.09 30.63
N GLN A 27 13.63 8.57 29.43
CA GLN A 27 13.57 10.00 29.14
C GLN A 27 12.27 10.61 29.68
N ASN A 28 12.43 11.70 30.42
CA ASN A 28 11.31 12.47 30.91
C ASN A 28 10.75 13.33 29.77
N PHE A 29 9.68 12.90 29.15
CA PHE A 29 8.95 13.70 28.16
C PHE A 29 8.00 14.63 28.91
N ASN A 30 8.15 15.94 28.72
CA ASN A 30 7.17 16.92 29.18
C ASN A 30 5.77 16.54 28.68
N LYS A 31 4.72 16.92 29.40
CA LYS A 31 3.31 16.68 29.07
C LYS A 31 2.97 17.23 27.65
N SER A 32 3.33 16.50 26.62
CA SER A 32 3.04 16.86 25.23
C SER A 32 2.16 15.81 24.58
N LYS A 33 1.23 16.27 23.77
CA LYS A 33 0.26 15.41 23.08
C LYS A 33 0.78 15.01 21.70
N VAL A 34 0.67 13.74 21.39
CA VAL A 34 0.96 13.16 20.05
C VAL A 34 -0.36 12.93 19.34
N LYS A 35 -0.52 13.54 18.17
CA LYS A 35 -1.78 13.53 17.41
C LYS A 35 -1.99 12.25 16.61
N ASN A 36 -0.89 11.67 16.09
CA ASN A 36 -0.96 10.54 15.19
C ASN A 36 0.40 9.83 15.07
N ILE A 37 0.40 8.65 14.44
CA ILE A 37 1.59 7.94 13.95
C ILE A 37 1.58 7.90 12.43
N LYS A 38 2.72 8.20 11.79
CA LYS A 38 2.89 8.21 10.34
C LYS A 38 4.27 7.73 9.91
N ASP A 39 4.43 7.45 8.61
CA ASP A 39 5.74 7.16 8.02
C ASP A 39 6.63 8.42 7.99
N LEU A 40 7.93 8.23 7.73
CA LEU A 40 8.95 9.30 7.73
C LEU A 40 8.66 10.43 6.74
N ILE A 41 7.93 10.16 5.65
CA ILE A 41 7.70 11.14 4.57
C ILE A 41 6.48 12.01 4.90
N SER A 42 5.41 11.40 5.41
CA SER A 42 4.11 12.07 5.61
C SER A 42 3.94 12.67 7.00
N VAL A 43 4.87 12.42 7.93
CA VAL A 43 4.81 12.89 9.32
C VAL A 43 5.00 14.39 9.43
N ASN A 44 4.27 15.01 10.37
CA ASN A 44 4.36 16.43 10.69
C ASN A 44 4.68 16.64 12.17
N LYS A 45 4.77 17.93 12.55
CA LYS A 45 4.87 18.34 13.96
C LYS A 45 3.71 17.78 14.79
N ASP A 46 3.98 17.45 16.04
CA ASP A 46 3.05 16.80 16.99
C ASP A 46 2.63 15.37 16.59
N GLU A 47 3.35 14.74 15.68
CA GLU A 47 3.15 13.35 15.31
C GLU A 47 4.40 12.51 15.64
N ILE A 48 4.22 11.19 15.69
CA ILE A 48 5.29 10.21 15.92
C ILE A 48 5.56 9.42 14.64
N THR A 49 6.83 9.15 14.40
CA THR A 49 7.29 8.29 13.29
C THR A 49 8.22 7.21 13.80
N PHE A 50 8.82 6.44 12.90
CA PHE A 50 9.77 5.39 13.22
C PHE A 50 10.91 5.33 12.20
N PHE A 51 12.10 4.97 12.67
CA PHE A 51 13.30 4.82 11.84
C PHE A 51 14.05 3.54 12.24
N HIS A 52 13.92 2.50 11.41
CA HIS A 52 14.40 1.14 11.74
C HIS A 52 15.55 0.65 10.85
N SER A 53 15.92 1.37 9.81
CA SER A 53 16.96 0.94 8.87
C SER A 53 17.71 2.11 8.27
N LYS A 54 19.03 2.02 8.19
CA LYS A 54 19.94 3.01 7.60
C LYS A 54 19.59 3.33 6.13
N LYS A 55 18.94 2.41 5.42
CA LYS A 55 18.40 2.64 4.06
C LYS A 55 17.56 3.91 3.94
N TYR A 56 16.92 4.35 5.03
CA TYR A 56 16.05 5.53 5.06
C TYR A 56 16.70 6.78 5.66
N GLU A 57 18.03 6.80 5.84
CA GLU A 57 18.78 7.86 6.48
C GLU A 57 18.50 9.25 5.87
N LEU A 58 18.55 9.37 4.54
CA LEU A 58 18.30 10.63 3.84
C LEU A 58 16.90 11.22 4.10
N ILE A 59 15.91 10.37 4.36
CA ILE A 59 14.54 10.79 4.68
C ILE A 59 14.45 11.09 6.17
N ALA A 60 15.05 10.24 6.99
CA ALA A 60 15.03 10.36 8.44
C ALA A 60 15.71 11.64 8.94
N SER A 61 16.85 12.03 8.33
CA SER A 61 17.56 13.26 8.67
C SER A 61 16.79 14.56 8.38
N LYS A 62 15.72 14.46 7.58
CA LYS A 62 14.84 15.61 7.23
C LYS A 62 13.44 15.48 7.83
N THR A 63 13.22 14.54 8.76
CA THR A 63 11.89 14.32 9.34
C THR A 63 11.39 15.55 10.10
N LYS A 64 10.08 15.82 9.97
CA LYS A 64 9.40 16.89 10.71
C LYS A 64 8.72 16.37 11.98
N ALA A 65 8.90 15.10 12.32
CA ALA A 65 8.28 14.48 13.47
C ALA A 65 8.74 15.09 14.78
N SER A 66 7.83 15.27 15.73
CA SER A 66 8.22 15.63 17.11
C SER A 66 8.86 14.45 17.85
N TYR A 67 8.53 13.22 17.46
CA TYR A 67 9.03 11.99 18.09
C TYR A 67 9.35 10.93 17.03
N CYS A 68 10.45 10.20 17.25
CA CYS A 68 10.83 9.08 16.39
C CYS A 68 11.21 7.85 17.22
N ILE A 69 10.55 6.72 16.94
CA ILE A 69 10.91 5.40 17.49
C ILE A 69 12.10 4.88 16.70
N THR A 70 13.22 4.60 17.38
CA THR A 70 14.46 4.20 16.71
C THR A 70 15.34 3.37 17.65
N THR A 71 16.44 2.84 17.12
CA THR A 71 17.49 2.19 17.92
C THR A 71 18.56 3.20 18.33
N LYS A 72 19.36 2.85 19.36
CA LYS A 72 20.49 3.67 19.81
C LYS A 72 21.46 4.01 18.66
N ASN A 73 21.75 3.02 17.81
CA ASN A 73 22.72 3.19 16.70
C ASN A 73 22.22 4.10 15.55
N LEU A 74 20.92 4.28 15.42
CA LEU A 74 20.34 5.13 14.36
C LEU A 74 19.91 6.50 14.88
N SER A 75 19.91 6.72 16.18
CA SER A 75 19.36 7.91 16.82
C SER A 75 20.09 9.21 16.45
N ASN A 76 21.40 9.14 16.25
CA ASN A 76 22.25 10.27 15.87
C ASN A 76 22.05 10.75 14.42
N LEU A 77 21.36 9.96 13.59
CA LEU A 77 21.00 10.32 12.21
C LEU A 77 19.70 11.12 12.13
N LEU A 78 19.02 11.33 13.24
CA LEU A 78 17.79 12.11 13.33
C LEU A 78 18.07 13.57 13.71
N PRO A 79 17.25 14.53 13.27
CA PRO A 79 17.39 15.93 13.65
C PRO A 79 17.37 16.13 15.17
N GLU A 80 18.04 17.17 15.67
CA GLU A 80 18.09 17.48 17.11
C GLU A 80 16.71 17.78 17.69
N ASN A 81 15.87 18.48 16.94
CA ASN A 81 14.51 18.83 17.33
C ASN A 81 13.53 17.64 17.36
N CYS A 82 13.90 16.50 16.79
CA CYS A 82 13.13 15.27 16.87
C CYS A 82 13.51 14.47 18.12
N LYS A 83 12.61 14.31 19.08
CA LYS A 83 12.84 13.52 20.30
C LYS A 83 12.90 12.02 19.99
N LYS A 84 13.97 11.37 20.41
CA LYS A 84 14.27 9.96 20.09
C LYS A 84 13.68 9.05 21.16
N ILE A 85 12.87 8.08 20.75
CA ILE A 85 12.33 7.01 21.60
C ILE A 85 13.15 5.77 21.29
N ILE A 86 14.11 5.47 22.17
CA ILE A 86 15.05 4.37 21.96
C ILE A 86 14.41 3.06 22.36
N VAL A 87 14.40 2.09 21.44
CA VAL A 87 13.86 0.75 21.63
C VAL A 87 14.77 -0.30 20.98
N GLU A 88 14.68 -1.54 21.43
CA GLU A 88 15.39 -2.66 20.79
C GLU A 88 14.71 -3.09 19.49
N ASN A 89 13.39 -3.21 19.49
CA ASN A 89 12.59 -3.61 18.33
C ASN A 89 11.67 -2.48 17.88
N VAL A 90 12.13 -1.72 16.88
CA VAL A 90 11.41 -0.56 16.33
C VAL A 90 10.08 -0.95 15.73
N LEU A 91 10.04 -2.04 14.93
CA LEU A 91 8.82 -2.45 14.25
C LEU A 91 7.75 -2.94 15.23
N TYR A 92 8.15 -3.69 16.26
CA TYR A 92 7.23 -4.11 17.32
C TYR A 92 6.63 -2.92 18.05
N SER A 93 7.48 -2.00 18.51
CA SER A 93 7.03 -0.79 19.22
C SER A 93 6.12 0.09 18.36
N THR A 94 6.46 0.24 17.07
CA THR A 94 5.62 0.95 16.11
C THR A 94 4.25 0.28 15.93
N ALA A 95 4.22 -1.05 15.85
CA ALA A 95 2.97 -1.80 15.74
C ALA A 95 2.07 -1.62 16.98
N GLN A 96 2.65 -1.66 18.19
CA GLN A 96 1.89 -1.44 19.44
C GLN A 96 1.31 -0.02 19.50
N ILE A 97 2.10 1.00 19.18
CA ILE A 97 1.62 2.38 19.14
C ILE A 97 0.54 2.56 18.07
N THR A 98 0.73 1.96 16.88
CA THR A 98 -0.29 2.04 15.82
C THR A 98 -1.62 1.43 16.25
N LYS A 99 -1.61 0.31 16.98
CA LYS A 99 -2.83 -0.30 17.52
C LYS A 99 -3.55 0.60 18.53
N LEU A 100 -2.83 1.37 19.34
CA LEU A 100 -3.43 2.31 20.27
C LEU A 100 -4.14 3.46 19.55
N PHE A 101 -3.51 4.01 18.51
CA PHE A 101 -4.16 5.02 17.66
C PHE A 101 -5.33 4.44 16.86
N TYR A 102 -5.21 3.19 16.38
CA TYR A 102 -6.12 2.54 15.44
C TYR A 102 -6.42 1.10 15.88
N PRO A 103 -7.27 0.88 16.89
CA PRO A 103 -7.51 -0.45 17.48
C PRO A 103 -7.96 -1.51 16.47
N ASN A 104 -8.76 -1.13 15.46
CA ASN A 104 -9.30 -2.03 14.45
C ASN A 104 -8.36 -2.24 13.23
N SER A 105 -7.09 -1.83 13.33
CA SER A 105 -6.15 -1.88 12.19
C SER A 105 -5.60 -3.27 11.87
N ILE A 106 -5.77 -4.23 12.77
CA ILE A 106 -5.27 -5.61 12.61
C ILE A 106 -6.38 -6.61 12.26
N THR A 107 -7.65 -6.26 12.53
CA THR A 107 -8.80 -7.05 12.11
C THR A 107 -9.12 -6.77 10.65
N ASP A 108 -9.83 -7.68 10.04
CA ASP A 108 -10.26 -7.58 8.65
C ASP A 108 -11.64 -8.20 8.51
N ASP A 109 -12.47 -7.87 9.49
CA ASP A 109 -13.84 -8.32 9.58
C ASP A 109 -14.65 -7.82 8.38
N PHE A 110 -15.70 -8.52 8.03
CA PHE A 110 -16.61 -8.04 6.99
C PHE A 110 -17.40 -6.82 7.48
N ASP A 111 -17.85 -6.02 6.53
CA ASP A 111 -18.62 -4.81 6.83
C ASP A 111 -20.08 -5.14 7.17
N ASN A 112 -20.40 -5.15 8.45
CA ASN A 112 -21.77 -5.36 8.96
C ASN A 112 -22.77 -4.27 8.50
N SER A 113 -22.30 -3.16 7.96
CA SER A 113 -23.16 -2.08 7.44
C SER A 113 -23.60 -2.31 6.00
N ALA A 114 -23.02 -3.29 5.31
CA ALA A 114 -23.31 -3.59 3.91
C ALA A 114 -24.74 -4.11 3.74
N LYS A 115 -25.47 -3.51 2.81
CA LYS A 115 -26.87 -3.80 2.47
C LYS A 115 -27.04 -3.75 0.95
N ASP A 116 -28.16 -4.27 0.46
CA ASP A 116 -28.53 -4.14 -0.93
C ASP A 116 -28.41 -2.69 -1.43
N ILE A 117 -27.97 -2.54 -2.67
CA ILE A 117 -27.77 -1.23 -3.27
C ILE A 117 -29.04 -0.37 -3.22
N ASN A 118 -28.90 0.87 -2.73
CA ASN A 118 -30.02 1.79 -2.61
C ASN A 118 -30.44 2.32 -3.99
N LYS A 119 -31.76 2.34 -4.24
CA LYS A 119 -32.37 2.86 -5.49
C LYS A 119 -31.98 4.32 -5.82
N THR A 120 -31.53 5.11 -4.84
CA THR A 120 -31.06 6.48 -5.08
C THR A 120 -29.85 6.57 -5.99
N TYR A 121 -29.01 5.53 -6.05
CA TYR A 121 -27.89 5.47 -6.98
C TYR A 121 -28.31 5.41 -8.44
N PHE A 122 -29.48 4.82 -8.75
CA PHE A 122 -29.99 4.72 -10.11
C PHE A 122 -30.31 6.09 -10.74
N LYS A 123 -30.63 7.11 -9.94
CA LYS A 123 -30.80 8.49 -10.38
C LYS A 123 -29.51 9.08 -10.99
N LYS A 124 -28.34 8.52 -10.64
CA LYS A 124 -27.03 8.89 -11.17
C LYS A 124 -26.62 8.05 -12.39
N LYS A 125 -27.54 7.30 -13.00
CA LYS A 125 -27.28 6.34 -14.09
C LYS A 125 -26.31 5.22 -13.67
N VAL A 126 -26.36 4.80 -12.42
CA VAL A 126 -25.64 3.61 -11.93
C VAL A 126 -26.45 2.38 -12.30
N LYS A 127 -25.81 1.41 -12.96
CA LYS A 127 -26.39 0.09 -13.24
C LYS A 127 -25.79 -0.92 -12.28
N ALA A 128 -26.60 -1.77 -11.66
CA ALA A 128 -26.15 -2.80 -10.73
C ALA A 128 -26.71 -4.17 -11.09
N GLY A 129 -25.89 -5.20 -10.96
CA GLY A 129 -26.28 -6.59 -11.05
C GLY A 129 -27.10 -7.04 -9.83
N LYS A 130 -27.33 -8.35 -9.73
CA LYS A 130 -27.97 -8.96 -8.56
C LYS A 130 -26.99 -9.11 -7.39
N ASN A 131 -27.50 -9.11 -6.15
CA ASN A 131 -26.72 -9.32 -4.91
C ASN A 131 -25.57 -8.34 -4.73
N VAL A 132 -25.72 -7.08 -5.12
CA VAL A 132 -24.72 -6.02 -4.92
C VAL A 132 -24.91 -5.43 -3.53
N LEU A 133 -23.89 -5.56 -2.67
CA LEU A 133 -23.90 -5.04 -1.31
C LEU A 133 -23.06 -3.76 -1.20
N ILE A 134 -23.66 -2.73 -0.59
CA ILE A 134 -23.05 -1.39 -0.41
C ILE A 134 -22.99 -1.05 1.08
N GLY A 135 -21.80 -0.76 1.57
CA GLY A 135 -21.54 -0.34 2.94
C GLY A 135 -21.97 1.10 3.23
N LYS A 136 -21.92 1.47 4.51
CA LYS A 136 -22.26 2.82 4.97
C LYS A 136 -21.30 3.87 4.39
N ASN A 137 -21.82 5.05 4.06
CA ASN A 137 -21.06 6.21 3.55
C ASN A 137 -20.31 5.96 2.22
N VAL A 138 -20.63 4.91 1.49
CA VAL A 138 -20.09 4.70 0.15
C VAL A 138 -20.55 5.84 -0.77
N LYS A 139 -19.63 6.34 -1.58
CA LYS A 139 -19.92 7.36 -2.60
C LYS A 139 -19.67 6.75 -3.96
N ILE A 140 -20.68 6.79 -4.85
CA ILE A 140 -20.59 6.32 -6.22
C ILE A 140 -20.95 7.48 -7.14
N GLY A 141 -20.09 7.74 -8.12
CA GLY A 141 -20.27 8.77 -9.14
C GLY A 141 -21.37 8.43 -10.15
N LYS A 142 -21.38 9.16 -11.26
CA LYS A 142 -22.35 9.00 -12.35
C LYS A 142 -21.90 7.91 -13.34
N ASN A 143 -22.84 7.33 -14.05
CA ASN A 143 -22.62 6.38 -15.16
C ASN A 143 -21.75 5.16 -14.77
N CYS A 144 -21.88 4.66 -13.55
CA CYS A 144 -21.13 3.50 -13.08
C CYS A 144 -21.89 2.19 -13.32
N LEU A 145 -21.13 1.11 -13.52
CA LEU A 145 -21.63 -0.25 -13.59
C LEU A 145 -21.05 -1.04 -12.40
N ILE A 146 -21.88 -1.86 -11.73
CA ILE A 146 -21.43 -2.77 -10.67
C ILE A 146 -22.01 -4.15 -10.96
N GLY A 147 -21.15 -5.12 -11.21
CA GLY A 147 -21.48 -6.50 -11.55
C GLY A 147 -22.12 -7.29 -10.39
N HIS A 148 -22.60 -8.48 -10.72
CA HIS A 148 -23.27 -9.35 -9.76
C HIS A 148 -22.39 -9.77 -8.59
N ASN A 149 -22.98 -9.96 -7.40
CA ASN A 149 -22.33 -10.46 -6.19
C ASN A 149 -21.13 -9.60 -5.71
N SER A 150 -21.04 -8.34 -6.12
CA SER A 150 -19.95 -7.47 -5.74
C SER A 150 -20.24 -6.73 -4.43
N ILE A 151 -19.21 -6.53 -3.61
CA ILE A 151 -19.30 -5.93 -2.29
C ILE A 151 -18.43 -4.68 -2.23
N ILE A 152 -19.06 -3.53 -2.01
CA ILE A 152 -18.38 -2.23 -1.83
C ILE A 152 -18.51 -1.86 -0.34
N GLU A 153 -17.45 -2.03 0.43
CA GLU A 153 -17.48 -1.80 1.87
C GLU A 153 -17.52 -0.33 2.24
N ASN A 154 -17.76 -0.06 3.51
CA ASN A 154 -17.98 1.29 4.05
C ASN A 154 -16.90 2.31 3.65
N ASN A 155 -17.33 3.57 3.51
CA ASN A 155 -16.49 4.73 3.18
C ASN A 155 -15.75 4.67 1.83
N VAL A 156 -15.90 3.61 1.02
CA VAL A 156 -15.32 3.54 -0.33
C VAL A 156 -15.85 4.67 -1.19
N VAL A 157 -14.96 5.24 -1.99
CA VAL A 157 -15.31 6.29 -2.96
C VAL A 157 -15.02 5.76 -4.36
N ILE A 158 -16.02 5.84 -5.24
CA ILE A 158 -15.95 5.51 -6.66
C ILE A 158 -16.31 6.76 -7.43
N GLY A 159 -15.44 7.20 -8.33
CA GLY A 159 -15.66 8.35 -9.22
C GLY A 159 -16.67 8.07 -10.31
N ASP A 160 -16.67 8.94 -11.32
CA ASP A 160 -17.58 8.85 -12.45
C ASP A 160 -17.09 7.84 -13.51
N ASN A 161 -18.03 7.27 -14.28
CA ASN A 161 -17.79 6.37 -15.41
C ASN A 161 -16.94 5.14 -15.06
N CYS A 162 -17.09 4.60 -13.85
CA CYS A 162 -16.37 3.41 -13.41
C CYS A 162 -17.18 2.14 -13.71
N SER A 163 -16.48 1.09 -14.13
CA SER A 163 -17.05 -0.25 -14.31
C SER A 163 -16.42 -1.21 -13.32
N ILE A 164 -17.24 -1.82 -12.49
CA ILE A 164 -16.85 -2.84 -11.51
C ILE A 164 -17.47 -4.16 -11.94
N GLY A 165 -16.64 -5.18 -12.16
CA GLY A 165 -17.06 -6.51 -12.56
C GLY A 165 -17.87 -7.26 -11.50
N SER A 166 -18.13 -8.53 -11.77
CA SER A 166 -18.82 -9.43 -10.84
C SER A 166 -17.88 -10.06 -9.83
N ASN A 167 -18.40 -10.41 -8.64
CA ASN A 167 -17.62 -11.03 -7.56
C ASN A 167 -16.42 -10.18 -7.08
N VAL A 168 -16.48 -8.86 -7.22
CA VAL A 168 -15.43 -7.93 -6.81
C VAL A 168 -15.67 -7.49 -5.36
N ILE A 169 -14.59 -7.43 -4.57
CA ILE A 169 -14.64 -6.90 -3.20
C ILE A 169 -13.75 -5.66 -3.13
N ILE A 170 -14.34 -4.51 -2.81
CA ILE A 170 -13.61 -3.25 -2.63
C ILE A 170 -13.79 -2.73 -1.21
N ARG A 171 -12.67 -2.51 -0.53
CA ARG A 171 -12.60 -1.95 0.82
C ARG A 171 -11.43 -0.98 0.96
N ASN A 172 -11.50 -0.04 1.89
CA ASN A 172 -10.39 0.88 2.17
C ASN A 172 -9.79 1.52 0.90
N THR A 173 -10.63 1.89 -0.07
CA THR A 173 -10.19 2.26 -1.41
C THR A 173 -10.87 3.54 -1.89
N ILE A 174 -10.12 4.34 -2.63
CA ILE A 174 -10.61 5.47 -3.42
C ILE A 174 -10.30 5.19 -4.89
N LEU A 175 -11.33 5.04 -5.69
CA LEU A 175 -11.25 5.00 -7.14
C LEU A 175 -11.55 6.38 -7.69
N LYS A 176 -10.73 6.86 -8.60
CA LYS A 176 -10.98 8.09 -9.37
C LYS A 176 -11.96 7.81 -10.53
N ASN A 177 -11.86 8.52 -11.63
CA ASN A 177 -12.81 8.41 -12.72
C ASN A 177 -12.33 7.45 -13.82
N ASN A 178 -13.26 6.93 -14.60
CA ASN A 178 -12.99 6.06 -15.75
C ASN A 178 -12.16 4.83 -15.38
N ILE A 179 -12.42 4.22 -14.22
CA ILE A 179 -11.73 3.03 -13.77
C ILE A 179 -12.50 1.79 -14.20
N ASN A 180 -11.79 0.81 -14.74
CA ASN A 180 -12.34 -0.49 -15.09
C ASN A 180 -11.72 -1.58 -14.18
N ILE A 181 -12.54 -2.26 -13.39
CA ILE A 181 -12.13 -3.38 -12.52
C ILE A 181 -12.87 -4.62 -12.98
N LEU A 182 -12.13 -5.61 -13.46
CA LEU A 182 -12.69 -6.84 -13.98
C LEU A 182 -13.07 -7.82 -12.86
N ASP A 183 -13.67 -8.94 -13.25
CA ASP A 183 -14.30 -9.90 -12.33
C ASP A 183 -13.33 -10.50 -11.31
N GLY A 184 -13.83 -10.76 -10.10
CA GLY A 184 -13.11 -11.49 -9.07
C GLY A 184 -11.98 -10.75 -8.36
N CYS A 185 -11.81 -9.46 -8.59
CA CYS A 185 -10.77 -8.66 -7.93
C CYS A 185 -11.03 -8.46 -6.44
N VAL A 186 -9.95 -8.45 -5.63
CA VAL A 186 -9.99 -8.11 -4.21
C VAL A 186 -9.07 -6.90 -3.94
N ILE A 187 -9.66 -5.76 -3.61
CA ILE A 187 -8.93 -4.50 -3.47
C ILE A 187 -9.08 -3.94 -2.05
N GLY A 188 -7.94 -3.51 -1.48
CA GLY A 188 -7.90 -2.82 -0.19
C GLY A 188 -7.91 -3.74 1.03
N LYS A 189 -7.68 -5.06 0.86
CA LYS A 189 -7.44 -6.00 1.95
C LYS A 189 -6.15 -5.62 2.69
N LYS A 190 -6.00 -6.04 3.96
CA LYS A 190 -4.73 -5.83 4.68
C LYS A 190 -3.60 -6.61 4.01
N GLY A 191 -2.45 -5.99 3.86
CA GLY A 191 -1.29 -6.60 3.27
C GLY A 191 -0.66 -7.69 4.16
N PHE A 192 0.29 -8.43 3.58
CA PHE A 192 1.07 -9.47 4.24
C PHE A 192 2.22 -8.85 5.05
N GLY A 193 1.87 -7.99 6.02
CA GLY A 193 2.80 -7.34 6.92
C GLY A 193 2.87 -8.06 8.27
N PHE A 194 3.98 -8.67 8.56
CA PHE A 194 4.27 -9.29 9.84
C PHE A 194 5.79 -9.28 10.09
N PHE A 195 6.19 -9.52 11.32
CA PHE A 195 7.57 -9.79 11.67
C PHE A 195 7.64 -11.02 12.59
N PRO A 196 8.64 -11.88 12.36
CA PRO A 196 8.83 -13.07 13.18
C PRO A 196 9.38 -12.69 14.56
N ASP A 197 8.97 -13.44 15.55
CA ASP A 197 9.56 -13.43 16.90
C ASP A 197 9.73 -14.87 17.38
N LYS A 198 10.53 -15.08 18.40
CA LYS A 198 10.88 -16.43 18.91
C LYS A 198 9.66 -17.29 19.27
N LYS A 199 8.57 -16.66 19.73
CA LYS A 199 7.36 -17.36 20.17
C LYS A 199 6.23 -17.37 19.16
N LYS A 200 6.07 -16.31 18.35
CA LYS A 200 5.00 -16.16 17.36
C LYS A 200 5.27 -15.05 16.37
N ASN A 201 4.63 -15.11 15.21
CA ASN A 201 4.62 -14.01 14.26
C ASN A 201 3.69 -12.88 14.73
N PHE A 202 4.16 -11.65 14.71
CA PHE A 202 3.36 -10.47 15.02
C PHE A 202 2.85 -9.83 13.73
N ARG A 203 1.55 -9.60 13.67
CA ARG A 203 0.92 -8.87 12.57
C ARG A 203 1.19 -7.37 12.69
N TYR A 204 1.67 -6.76 11.60
CA TYR A 204 1.83 -5.31 11.51
C TYR A 204 0.49 -4.66 11.11
N PRO A 205 0.06 -3.58 11.78
CA PRO A 205 -1.17 -2.88 11.44
C PRO A 205 -1.11 -2.22 10.06
N HIS A 206 -2.23 -2.29 9.31
CA HIS A 206 -2.37 -1.64 8.03
C HIS A 206 -3.53 -0.65 8.09
N ILE A 207 -3.21 0.63 8.08
CA ILE A 207 -4.16 1.75 8.14
C ILE A 207 -4.14 2.62 6.88
N GLY A 208 -3.20 2.36 5.98
CA GLY A 208 -3.21 2.97 4.66
C GLY A 208 -4.40 2.50 3.82
N ILE A 209 -4.58 3.11 2.68
CA ILE A 209 -5.65 2.81 1.73
C ILE A 209 -5.07 2.46 0.37
N VAL A 210 -5.93 2.00 -0.53
CA VAL A 210 -5.62 1.92 -1.96
C VAL A 210 -6.18 3.16 -2.66
N ILE A 211 -5.41 3.75 -3.54
CA ILE A 211 -5.84 4.81 -4.43
C ILE A 211 -5.55 4.37 -5.86
N ILE A 212 -6.58 4.35 -6.71
CA ILE A 212 -6.44 4.08 -8.14
C ILE A 212 -6.83 5.34 -8.88
N ASP A 213 -5.91 5.86 -9.68
CA ASP A 213 -6.08 7.11 -10.41
C ASP A 213 -6.79 6.91 -11.75
N ASP A 214 -7.15 8.00 -12.42
CA ASP A 214 -8.03 8.04 -13.59
C ASP A 214 -7.56 7.12 -14.74
N ASN A 215 -8.51 6.59 -15.50
CA ASN A 215 -8.32 5.83 -16.73
C ASN A 215 -7.49 4.54 -16.56
N SER A 216 -7.54 3.90 -15.42
CA SER A 216 -6.80 2.66 -15.15
C SER A 216 -7.69 1.44 -15.24
N GLU A 217 -7.09 0.29 -15.60
CA GLU A 217 -7.78 -1.00 -15.70
C GLU A 217 -7.10 -2.05 -14.81
N ILE A 218 -7.93 -2.87 -14.14
CA ILE A 218 -7.48 -3.95 -13.24
C ILE A 218 -8.09 -5.26 -13.72
N GLY A 219 -7.26 -6.18 -14.16
CA GLY A 219 -7.62 -7.48 -14.71
C GLY A 219 -8.23 -8.45 -13.72
N CYS A 220 -8.87 -9.50 -14.24
CA CYS A 220 -9.60 -10.50 -13.45
C CYS A 220 -8.75 -11.14 -12.36
N GLY A 221 -9.34 -11.30 -11.17
CA GLY A 221 -8.68 -11.97 -10.05
C GLY A 221 -7.46 -11.27 -9.49
N ALA A 222 -7.18 -10.05 -9.88
CA ALA A 222 -6.08 -9.27 -9.32
C ALA A 222 -6.33 -8.93 -7.84
N THR A 223 -5.25 -8.87 -7.05
CA THR A 223 -5.29 -8.52 -5.63
C THR A 223 -4.42 -7.31 -5.35
N ILE A 224 -5.00 -6.27 -4.73
CA ILE A 224 -4.29 -5.03 -4.38
C ILE A 224 -4.44 -4.77 -2.89
N ASP A 225 -3.33 -4.89 -2.15
CA ASP A 225 -3.32 -4.68 -0.71
C ASP A 225 -3.28 -3.20 -0.33
N ARG A 226 -3.99 -2.83 0.73
CA ARG A 226 -3.83 -1.50 1.33
C ARG A 226 -2.48 -1.35 2.02
N GLY A 227 -1.99 -0.13 2.10
CA GLY A 227 -0.74 0.16 2.74
C GLY A 227 -0.76 0.05 4.27
N SER A 228 0.41 0.02 4.87
CA SER A 228 0.58 0.02 6.34
C SER A 228 0.33 1.43 6.91
N LEU A 229 1.33 2.29 7.03
CA LEU A 229 1.16 3.69 7.44
C LEU A 229 1.03 4.65 6.25
N SER A 230 1.56 4.29 5.09
CA SER A 230 1.34 4.99 3.81
C SER A 230 0.40 4.21 2.90
N ASN A 231 -0.03 4.81 1.80
CA ASN A 231 -1.00 4.22 0.88
C ASN A 231 -0.32 3.35 -0.19
N THR A 232 -1.09 2.41 -0.74
CA THR A 232 -0.81 1.79 -2.04
C THR A 232 -1.45 2.65 -3.11
N ILE A 233 -0.70 3.01 -4.16
CA ILE A 233 -1.14 3.97 -5.19
C ILE A 233 -0.90 3.36 -6.56
N ILE A 234 -1.91 3.41 -7.42
CA ILE A 234 -1.85 3.10 -8.83
C ILE A 234 -2.05 4.42 -9.59
N GLY A 235 -1.08 4.79 -10.41
CA GLY A 235 -1.11 6.01 -11.21
C GLY A 235 -2.09 5.94 -12.40
N LYS A 236 -2.24 7.08 -13.06
CA LYS A 236 -3.17 7.25 -14.18
C LYS A 236 -2.83 6.38 -15.38
N ASN A 237 -3.85 5.96 -16.11
CA ASN A 237 -3.70 5.23 -17.37
C ASN A 237 -2.80 3.98 -17.22
N THR A 238 -2.88 3.31 -16.07
CA THR A 238 -2.11 2.11 -15.76
C THR A 238 -2.97 0.88 -15.93
N PHE A 239 -2.49 -0.07 -16.74
CA PHE A 239 -3.17 -1.31 -17.07
C PHE A 239 -2.52 -2.48 -16.35
N ILE A 240 -3.31 -3.17 -15.55
CA ILE A 240 -2.91 -4.32 -14.75
C ILE A 240 -3.73 -5.51 -15.23
N ASP A 241 -3.05 -6.54 -15.72
CA ASP A 241 -3.66 -7.73 -16.29
C ASP A 241 -4.09 -8.73 -15.19
N ASN A 242 -4.60 -9.89 -15.62
CA ASN A 242 -5.21 -10.88 -14.76
C ASN A 242 -4.25 -11.48 -13.73
N GLN A 243 -4.79 -11.78 -12.53
CA GLN A 243 -4.08 -12.47 -11.45
C GLN A 243 -2.79 -11.76 -10.97
N VAL A 244 -2.67 -10.46 -11.22
CA VAL A 244 -1.55 -9.67 -10.69
C VAL A 244 -1.74 -9.44 -9.19
N HIS A 245 -0.64 -9.56 -8.43
CA HIS A 245 -0.62 -9.21 -7.01
C HIS A 245 0.19 -7.94 -6.76
N ILE A 246 -0.46 -6.90 -6.24
CA ILE A 246 0.17 -5.67 -5.78
C ILE A 246 0.14 -5.63 -4.25
N ALA A 247 1.28 -5.94 -3.62
CA ALA A 247 1.36 -5.91 -2.16
C ALA A 247 1.31 -4.49 -1.59
N HIS A 248 1.25 -4.39 -0.28
CA HIS A 248 1.08 -3.15 0.46
C HIS A 248 2.16 -2.09 0.18
N ASN A 249 1.79 -0.82 0.26
CA ASN A 249 2.69 0.34 0.13
C ASN A 249 3.37 0.50 -1.25
N ASN A 250 2.97 -0.25 -2.26
CA ASN A 250 3.46 -0.04 -3.61
C ASN A 250 3.00 1.32 -4.15
N LYS A 251 3.88 1.98 -4.89
CA LYS A 251 3.57 3.21 -5.63
C LYS A 251 3.89 2.96 -7.09
N ILE A 252 2.87 2.83 -7.90
CA ILE A 252 2.98 2.59 -9.34
C ILE A 252 2.73 3.92 -10.05
N GLY A 253 3.61 4.28 -10.97
CA GLY A 253 3.54 5.49 -11.77
C GLY A 253 2.42 5.47 -12.81
N ASN A 254 2.43 6.45 -13.69
CA ASN A 254 1.45 6.58 -14.76
C ASN A 254 1.84 5.77 -16.00
N ASN A 255 0.86 5.42 -16.82
CA ASN A 255 1.04 4.73 -18.10
C ASN A 255 1.81 3.40 -17.98
N CYS A 256 1.71 2.72 -16.85
CA CYS A 256 2.36 1.43 -16.66
C CYS A 256 1.52 0.29 -17.23
N ILE A 257 2.19 -0.76 -17.71
CA ILE A 257 1.59 -2.00 -18.20
C ILE A 257 2.16 -3.16 -17.38
N ILE A 258 1.32 -3.85 -16.63
CA ILE A 258 1.72 -4.95 -15.76
C ILE A 258 0.96 -6.19 -16.20
N THR A 259 1.64 -7.10 -16.89
CA THR A 259 0.97 -8.25 -17.50
C THR A 259 0.72 -9.40 -16.52
N GLY A 260 0.02 -10.44 -16.96
CA GLY A 260 -0.58 -11.46 -16.11
C GLY A 260 0.36 -12.14 -15.11
N GLN A 261 -0.16 -12.43 -13.93
CA GLN A 261 0.52 -13.15 -12.86
C GLN A 261 1.79 -12.48 -12.31
N VAL A 262 2.04 -11.21 -12.60
CA VAL A 262 3.14 -10.47 -11.99
C VAL A 262 2.88 -10.29 -10.49
N GLY A 263 3.94 -10.45 -9.69
CA GLY A 263 3.92 -10.20 -8.26
C GLY A 263 4.83 -9.03 -7.87
N LEU A 264 4.28 -7.97 -7.26
CA LEU A 264 5.05 -6.90 -6.65
C LEU A 264 5.03 -7.04 -5.13
N ALA A 265 6.18 -7.35 -4.53
CA ALA A 265 6.30 -7.38 -3.08
C ALA A 265 6.21 -5.97 -2.47
N GLY A 266 5.94 -5.89 -1.17
CA GLY A 266 5.59 -4.64 -0.49
C GLY A 266 6.63 -3.52 -0.57
N SER A 267 6.16 -2.29 -0.55
CA SER A 267 6.97 -1.05 -0.46
C SER A 267 7.89 -0.79 -1.66
N SER A 268 7.60 -1.35 -2.81
CA SER A 268 8.32 -1.03 -4.04
C SER A 268 7.69 0.16 -4.76
N SER A 269 8.46 0.82 -5.60
CA SER A 269 7.99 1.93 -6.44
C SER A 269 8.38 1.73 -7.89
N LEU A 270 7.44 1.99 -8.79
CA LEU A 270 7.64 2.05 -10.23
C LEU A 270 7.48 3.49 -10.68
N GLY A 271 8.39 3.94 -11.54
CA GLY A 271 8.25 5.21 -12.26
C GLY A 271 7.15 5.13 -13.32
N ASP A 272 7.09 6.13 -14.18
CA ASP A 272 6.13 6.19 -15.27
C ASP A 272 6.55 5.31 -16.46
N ASN A 273 5.60 4.87 -17.28
CA ASN A 273 5.81 4.09 -18.50
C ASN A 273 6.59 2.78 -18.28
N VAL A 274 6.40 2.12 -17.12
CA VAL A 274 7.04 0.82 -16.84
C VAL A 274 6.22 -0.30 -17.47
N ILE A 275 6.89 -1.22 -18.16
CA ILE A 275 6.29 -2.43 -18.75
C ILE A 275 6.87 -3.64 -18.05
N ILE A 276 6.03 -4.50 -17.50
CA ILE A 276 6.44 -5.73 -16.79
C ILE A 276 5.82 -6.93 -17.49
N GLY A 277 6.67 -7.82 -18.02
CA GLY A 277 6.28 -9.07 -18.65
C GLY A 277 5.69 -10.08 -17.66
N GLY A 278 4.82 -10.96 -18.16
CA GLY A 278 4.06 -11.91 -17.35
C GLY A 278 4.92 -12.78 -16.44
N GLN A 279 4.37 -13.13 -15.28
CA GLN A 279 5.02 -13.96 -14.26
C GLN A 279 6.32 -13.38 -13.67
N ALA A 280 6.65 -12.12 -13.92
CA ALA A 280 7.80 -11.50 -13.28
C ALA A 280 7.52 -11.23 -11.79
N GLY A 281 8.56 -11.42 -10.97
CA GLY A 281 8.53 -11.16 -9.53
C GLY A 281 9.42 -9.98 -9.15
N ILE A 282 8.87 -8.99 -8.43
CA ILE A 282 9.61 -7.82 -7.97
C ILE A 282 9.78 -7.89 -6.45
N SER A 283 11.01 -7.97 -5.97
CA SER A 283 11.31 -7.98 -4.53
C SER A 283 10.90 -6.69 -3.84
N GLY A 284 10.66 -6.76 -2.53
CA GLY A 284 10.22 -5.63 -1.73
C GLY A 284 11.24 -4.50 -1.63
N HIS A 285 10.72 -3.28 -1.38
CA HIS A 285 11.53 -2.07 -1.15
C HIS A 285 12.45 -1.67 -2.30
N LEU A 286 12.10 -2.01 -3.53
CA LEU A 286 12.85 -1.64 -4.72
C LEU A 286 12.32 -0.35 -5.35
N LYS A 287 13.23 0.37 -6.00
CA LYS A 287 12.90 1.49 -6.88
C LYS A 287 13.18 1.08 -8.32
N ILE A 288 12.13 1.02 -9.10
CA ILE A 288 12.18 0.81 -10.56
C ILE A 288 11.96 2.17 -11.20
N GLY A 289 12.89 2.58 -12.07
CA GLY A 289 12.85 3.86 -12.75
C GLY A 289 11.72 3.97 -13.78
N SER A 290 11.64 5.13 -14.43
CA SER A 290 10.70 5.38 -15.51
C SER A 290 11.20 4.76 -16.84
N ASN A 291 10.28 4.45 -17.75
CA ASN A 291 10.57 3.85 -19.06
C ASN A 291 11.35 2.52 -18.98
N VAL A 292 11.16 1.76 -17.91
CA VAL A 292 11.78 0.45 -17.69
C VAL A 292 10.96 -0.64 -18.35
N GLN A 293 11.64 -1.60 -18.99
CA GLN A 293 11.01 -2.82 -19.51
C GLN A 293 11.61 -4.04 -18.80
N ILE A 294 10.73 -4.87 -18.22
CA ILE A 294 11.11 -6.10 -17.51
C ILE A 294 10.54 -7.28 -18.29
N GLY A 295 11.40 -8.16 -18.77
CA GLY A 295 11.00 -9.36 -19.52
C GLY A 295 10.21 -10.34 -18.65
N GLY A 296 9.37 -11.17 -19.31
CA GLY A 296 8.55 -12.18 -18.62
C GLY A 296 9.38 -13.18 -17.82
N GLY A 297 8.82 -13.69 -16.71
CA GLY A 297 9.49 -14.64 -15.81
C GLY A 297 10.71 -14.07 -15.07
N SER A 298 10.93 -12.76 -15.09
CA SER A 298 12.12 -12.16 -14.47
C SER A 298 11.99 -12.05 -12.96
N GLY A 299 13.09 -12.36 -12.23
CA GLY A 299 13.22 -12.10 -10.80
C GLY A 299 14.03 -10.83 -10.52
N VAL A 300 13.36 -9.74 -10.16
CA VAL A 300 14.01 -8.46 -9.88
C VAL A 300 14.34 -8.34 -8.40
N ILE A 301 15.64 -8.31 -8.08
CA ILE A 301 16.17 -8.25 -6.70
C ILE A 301 16.96 -6.97 -6.39
N ARG A 302 17.05 -6.04 -7.35
CA ARG A 302 17.79 -4.76 -7.23
C ARG A 302 17.02 -3.62 -7.87
N ASN A 303 17.33 -2.39 -7.47
CA ASN A 303 16.82 -1.20 -8.13
C ASN A 303 17.21 -1.20 -9.61
N ILE A 304 16.32 -0.69 -10.46
CA ILE A 304 16.54 -0.55 -11.88
C ILE A 304 16.48 0.94 -12.22
N PRO A 305 17.54 1.51 -12.84
CA PRO A 305 17.54 2.91 -13.26
C PRO A 305 16.56 3.16 -14.42
N ASP A 306 16.28 4.43 -14.68
CA ASP A 306 15.42 4.86 -15.78
C ASP A 306 15.91 4.33 -17.13
N ASN A 307 15.00 4.17 -18.10
CA ASN A 307 15.29 3.81 -19.49
C ASN A 307 16.03 2.49 -19.66
N THR A 308 15.86 1.54 -18.76
CA THR A 308 16.59 0.26 -18.76
C THR A 308 15.67 -0.89 -19.16
N LYS A 309 16.25 -1.85 -19.91
CA LYS A 309 15.60 -3.14 -20.22
C LYS A 309 16.32 -4.24 -19.48
N VAL A 310 15.59 -5.09 -18.75
CA VAL A 310 16.13 -6.22 -17.99
C VAL A 310 15.36 -7.49 -18.27
N MET A 311 16.03 -8.63 -18.13
CA MET A 311 15.42 -9.95 -18.26
C MET A 311 16.19 -10.98 -17.43
N GLY A 312 15.54 -12.06 -17.03
CA GLY A 312 16.15 -13.21 -16.39
C GLY A 312 15.92 -13.31 -14.89
N TYR A 313 16.47 -14.38 -14.31
CA TYR A 313 16.37 -14.67 -12.89
C TYR A 313 17.77 -14.96 -12.29
N PRO A 314 18.30 -14.13 -11.39
CA PRO A 314 17.82 -12.75 -11.15
C PRO A 314 17.92 -11.91 -12.42
N ALA A 315 17.03 -10.91 -12.54
CA ALA A 315 16.97 -10.06 -13.74
C ALA A 315 18.31 -9.37 -13.99
N LYS A 316 18.77 -9.46 -15.23
CA LYS A 316 20.00 -8.85 -15.73
C LYS A 316 19.66 -7.81 -16.78
N ASP A 317 20.62 -6.94 -17.10
CA ASP A 317 20.54 -6.13 -18.31
C ASP A 317 20.29 -7.02 -19.54
N LEU A 318 19.43 -6.58 -20.45
CA LEU A 318 19.02 -7.41 -21.59
C LEU A 318 20.20 -7.81 -22.48
N ARG A 319 21.16 -6.89 -22.74
CA ARG A 319 22.33 -7.18 -23.57
C ARG A 319 23.21 -8.23 -22.90
N ARG A 320 23.39 -8.12 -21.59
CA ARG A 320 24.14 -9.08 -20.79
C ARG A 320 23.45 -10.45 -20.77
N PHE A 321 22.13 -10.49 -20.57
CA PHE A 321 21.35 -11.72 -20.60
C PHE A 321 21.49 -12.44 -21.95
N ILE A 322 21.31 -11.74 -23.06
CA ILE A 322 21.46 -12.29 -24.41
C ILE A 322 22.89 -12.81 -24.62
N LYS A 323 23.93 -12.05 -24.21
CA LYS A 323 25.34 -12.46 -24.35
C LYS A 323 25.63 -13.72 -23.55
N GLU A 324 25.18 -13.82 -22.31
CA GLU A 324 25.41 -14.97 -21.42
C GLU A 324 24.61 -16.22 -21.83
N ASN A 325 23.49 -16.05 -22.53
CA ASN A 325 22.59 -17.14 -22.92
C ASN A 325 22.52 -17.37 -24.45
N LYS A 326 23.50 -16.89 -25.22
CA LYS A 326 23.53 -17.03 -26.69
C LYS A 326 23.38 -18.48 -27.18
N TRP A 327 23.91 -19.45 -26.47
CA TRP A 327 23.81 -20.87 -26.79
C TRP A 327 22.39 -21.39 -26.65
N TYR A 328 21.63 -20.89 -25.67
CA TYR A 328 20.25 -21.28 -25.41
C TYR A 328 19.28 -20.68 -26.45
N ILE A 329 19.51 -19.43 -26.85
CA ILE A 329 18.71 -18.74 -27.87
C ILE A 329 18.87 -19.35 -29.27
N LYS A 330 20.00 -19.99 -29.53
CA LYS A 330 20.22 -20.72 -30.81
C LYS A 330 19.49 -22.07 -30.90
N LEU A 331 18.93 -22.56 -29.76
CA LEU A 331 18.18 -23.81 -29.70
C LEU A 331 16.66 -23.58 -29.81
N LEU A 332 16.20 -22.34 -29.74
CA LEU A 332 14.82 -21.88 -29.98
C LEU A 332 14.67 -21.35 -31.39
#